data_1216ace3466ac06e6a6ddb50ae12bb70
#
_entry.id   1216ace3466ac06e6a6ddb50ae12bb70
#
_cell.length_a   1.000
_cell.length_b   1.000
_cell.length_c   1.000
_cell.angle_alpha   90.00
_cell.angle_beta   90.00
_cell.angle_gamma   90.00
#
_symmetry.space_group_name_H-M   'P 1'
#
loop_
_entity.id
_entity.type
_entity.pdbx_description
1 polymer ?
#
loop_
_entity_poly.entity_id
_entity_poly.type
_entity_poly.pdbx_seq_one_letter_code
_entity_poly.pdbx_strand_id
1 'polypeptide(L)'
;MSRMPDQPEPDDRDVDRRTLLRVAGVGGVIVAGAPVLAACGGTSSAGGTPSGSAPGSSLQVPVASVPVGSGVIADGTVVAQPAAGTFLAFDGTCPHQGCVVSAIQGDLVICPCHGSTFSLKDGSVQQGPAQQGLAKRTATVKGDQVVVS
;
A
#
# COMPACT_ATOMS: atom_id res chain seq x y z
N MET A 1 24.08 -44.80 11.91
CA MET A 1 23.22 -44.70 10.71
C MET A 1 21.87 -44.16 11.21
N SER A 2 21.73 -42.84 11.25
CA SER A 2 20.51 -42.16 11.75
C SER A 2 19.66 -41.73 10.56
N ARG A 3 18.44 -42.25 10.51
CA ARG A 3 17.45 -41.93 9.49
C ARG A 3 16.99 -40.47 9.66
N MET A 4 17.05 -39.68 8.60
CA MET A 4 16.41 -38.36 8.52
C MET A 4 14.90 -38.55 8.49
N PRO A 5 14.13 -37.67 9.20
CA PRO A 5 12.67 -37.66 9.09
C PRO A 5 12.23 -37.14 7.73
N ASP A 6 11.21 -37.83 7.24
CA ASP A 6 10.43 -37.59 6.02
C ASP A 6 9.97 -36.13 5.93
N GLN A 7 10.28 -35.45 4.83
CA GLN A 7 9.76 -34.13 4.54
C GLN A 7 8.41 -34.30 3.83
N PRO A 8 7.35 -33.61 4.27
CA PRO A 8 6.07 -33.64 3.53
C PRO A 8 6.25 -32.94 2.18
N GLU A 9 5.84 -33.65 1.13
CA GLU A 9 5.81 -33.15 -0.24
C GLU A 9 4.79 -31.99 -0.36
N PRO A 10 5.07 -30.96 -1.19
CA PRO A 10 4.12 -29.87 -1.44
C PRO A 10 2.90 -30.43 -2.19
N ASP A 11 1.71 -30.19 -1.63
CA ASP A 11 0.41 -30.50 -2.19
C ASP A 11 0.21 -29.69 -3.49
N ASP A 12 0.36 -30.38 -4.60
CA ASP A 12 0.24 -29.87 -5.98
C ASP A 12 -1.26 -29.67 -6.32
N ARG A 13 -1.86 -28.63 -5.72
CA ARG A 13 -3.15 -28.13 -6.19
C ARG A 13 -2.92 -27.07 -7.24
N ASP A 14 -2.47 -27.57 -8.39
CA ASP A 14 -2.46 -26.86 -9.64
C ASP A 14 -3.88 -26.41 -10.01
N VAL A 15 -4.25 -25.21 -9.61
CA VAL A 15 -5.52 -24.60 -10.00
C VAL A 15 -5.39 -24.19 -11.47
N ASP A 16 -5.88 -25.09 -12.31
CA ASP A 16 -5.99 -24.90 -13.75
C ASP A 16 -6.80 -23.63 -14.09
N ARG A 17 -6.08 -22.54 -14.38
CA ARG A 17 -6.64 -21.22 -14.78
C ARG A 17 -7.08 -21.18 -16.25
N ARG A 18 -7.20 -22.31 -16.94
CA ARG A 18 -7.51 -22.34 -18.38
C ARG A 18 -8.96 -22.64 -18.75
N THR A 19 -9.88 -22.84 -17.82
CA THR A 19 -11.23 -23.31 -18.13
C THR A 19 -12.33 -22.24 -18.05
N LEU A 20 -12.06 -20.95 -18.09
CA LEU A 20 -13.12 -19.91 -18.06
C LEU A 20 -13.14 -18.97 -19.28
N LEU A 21 -12.97 -19.49 -20.48
CA LEU A 21 -13.24 -18.72 -21.71
C LEU A 21 -13.92 -19.61 -22.78
N ARG A 22 -15.17 -19.95 -22.58
CA ARG A 22 -16.08 -20.39 -23.69
C ARG A 22 -17.54 -20.31 -23.25
N VAL A 23 -18.17 -19.15 -23.39
CA VAL A 23 -19.60 -19.11 -23.75
C VAL A 23 -19.75 -18.00 -24.78
N ALA A 24 -19.82 -18.42 -26.03
CA ALA A 24 -20.35 -17.62 -27.13
C ALA A 24 -21.87 -17.64 -27.05
N GLY A 25 -22.52 -16.50 -27.01
CA GLY A 25 -23.97 -16.33 -27.11
C GLY A 25 -24.29 -15.35 -28.23
N VAL A 26 -24.73 -15.92 -29.33
CA VAL A 26 -25.31 -15.25 -30.51
C VAL A 26 -26.71 -14.72 -30.16
N GLY A 27 -27.06 -13.49 -30.58
CA GLY A 27 -28.44 -12.99 -30.52
C GLY A 27 -28.53 -11.54 -30.92
N GLY A 28 -28.71 -11.30 -32.25
CA GLY A 28 -28.98 -9.98 -32.81
C GLY A 28 -30.44 -9.60 -32.67
N VAL A 29 -30.72 -8.32 -32.47
CA VAL A 29 -31.93 -7.64 -32.95
C VAL A 29 -31.57 -6.20 -33.27
N ILE A 30 -31.79 -5.83 -34.54
CA ILE A 30 -31.70 -4.49 -35.08
C ILE A 30 -33.06 -3.83 -34.82
N VAL A 31 -33.11 -2.65 -34.19
CA VAL A 31 -34.24 -1.73 -34.26
C VAL A 31 -33.70 -0.34 -34.55
N ALA A 32 -34.08 0.16 -35.71
CA ALA A 32 -33.87 1.51 -36.18
C ALA A 32 -34.84 2.47 -35.48
N GLY A 33 -34.40 3.63 -35.05
CA GLY A 33 -35.25 4.70 -34.53
C GLY A 33 -34.46 5.98 -34.34
N ALA A 34 -34.81 7.00 -35.06
CA ALA A 34 -34.16 8.27 -35.32
C ALA A 34 -34.05 9.26 -34.13
N PRO A 35 -33.47 10.49 -34.32
CA PRO A 35 -32.62 11.18 -33.38
C PRO A 35 -33.36 12.19 -32.51
N VAL A 36 -32.94 12.34 -31.25
CA VAL A 36 -33.26 13.54 -30.46
C VAL A 36 -31.94 14.17 -30.01
N LEU A 37 -31.71 15.35 -30.58
CA LEU A 37 -30.72 16.31 -30.08
C LEU A 37 -31.19 16.85 -28.74
N ALA A 38 -30.42 16.60 -27.68
CA ALA A 38 -30.43 17.44 -26.51
C ALA A 38 -29.00 17.53 -25.97
N ALA A 39 -28.44 18.70 -26.14
CA ALA A 39 -27.19 19.14 -25.53
C ALA A 39 -27.30 19.20 -24.02
N CYS A 40 -26.26 18.80 -23.35
CA CYS A 40 -25.63 19.39 -22.16
C CYS A 40 -24.75 18.35 -21.52
N GLY A 41 -23.47 18.43 -21.71
CA GLY A 41 -22.48 18.91 -20.76
C GLY A 41 -22.35 18.02 -19.55
N GLY A 42 -21.44 17.04 -19.61
CA GLY A 42 -21.06 16.24 -18.46
C GLY A 42 -19.89 15.34 -18.82
N THR A 43 -18.75 15.93 -19.12
CA THR A 43 -17.47 15.22 -19.27
C THR A 43 -17.02 14.74 -17.90
N SER A 44 -17.39 13.51 -17.53
CA SER A 44 -16.74 12.81 -16.45
C SER A 44 -15.40 12.27 -16.96
N SER A 45 -14.42 13.14 -16.99
CA SER A 45 -13.02 12.73 -17.11
C SER A 45 -12.62 12.03 -15.82
N ALA A 46 -12.58 10.71 -15.87
CA ALA A 46 -11.83 9.93 -14.88
C ALA A 46 -10.34 10.19 -15.11
N GLY A 47 -9.89 11.39 -14.77
CA GLY A 47 -8.49 11.74 -14.62
C GLY A 47 -8.05 11.32 -13.23
N GLY A 48 -7.32 10.22 -13.14
CA GLY A 48 -6.56 9.91 -11.94
C GLY A 48 -5.55 11.02 -11.69
N THR A 49 -5.91 11.97 -10.85
CA THR A 49 -5.00 12.98 -10.34
C THR A 49 -4.02 12.27 -9.40
N PRO A 50 -2.69 12.38 -9.60
CA PRO A 50 -1.76 12.07 -8.53
C PRO A 50 -2.08 13.04 -7.39
N SER A 51 -2.60 12.51 -6.29
CA SER A 51 -2.90 13.27 -5.09
C SER A 51 -1.56 13.75 -4.50
N GLY A 52 -1.10 14.89 -4.98
CA GLY A 52 -0.09 15.65 -4.27
C GLY A 52 -0.74 16.11 -2.97
N SER A 53 -0.25 15.59 -1.85
CA SER A 53 -0.71 16.01 -0.52
C SER A 53 -0.55 17.52 -0.38
N ALA A 54 -1.68 18.23 -0.38
CA ALA A 54 -1.69 19.64 -0.01
C ALA A 54 -1.16 19.80 1.43
N PRO A 55 -0.36 20.82 1.74
CA PRO A 55 0.07 21.09 3.09
C PRO A 55 -1.14 21.43 3.95
N GLY A 56 -1.57 20.51 4.81
CA GLY A 56 -2.72 20.67 5.70
C GLY A 56 -3.67 19.47 5.77
N SER A 57 -3.55 18.48 4.89
CA SER A 57 -4.37 17.27 4.98
C SER A 57 -3.78 16.31 6.02
N SER A 58 -4.48 16.13 7.15
CA SER A 58 -4.14 15.09 8.12
C SER A 58 -4.52 13.73 7.54
N LEU A 59 -3.54 12.82 7.46
CA LEU A 59 -3.80 11.43 7.13
C LEU A 59 -4.47 10.75 8.34
N GLN A 60 -5.52 9.98 8.10
CA GLN A 60 -6.20 9.18 9.13
C GLN A 60 -6.06 7.70 8.79
N VAL A 61 -5.53 6.92 9.72
CA VAL A 61 -5.32 5.49 9.58
C VAL A 61 -6.03 4.76 10.72
N PRO A 62 -6.92 3.79 10.46
CA PRO A 62 -7.56 3.03 11.53
C PRO A 62 -6.52 2.35 12.41
N VAL A 63 -6.66 2.49 13.73
CA VAL A 63 -5.79 1.82 14.72
C VAL A 63 -5.72 0.31 14.47
N ALA A 64 -6.88 -0.31 14.15
CA ALA A 64 -6.98 -1.75 13.90
C ALA A 64 -6.22 -2.21 12.64
N SER A 65 -5.89 -1.30 11.71
CA SER A 65 -5.14 -1.65 10.51
C SER A 65 -3.62 -1.59 10.69
N VAL A 66 -3.13 -1.10 11.83
CA VAL A 66 -1.68 -1.00 12.11
C VAL A 66 -1.28 -2.14 13.06
N PRO A 67 -0.60 -3.20 12.57
CA PRO A 67 -0.24 -4.35 13.40
C PRO A 67 0.78 -3.97 14.48
N VAL A 68 0.67 -4.58 15.68
CA VAL A 68 1.66 -4.44 16.75
C VAL A 68 2.99 -5.08 16.34
N GLY A 69 4.09 -4.40 16.56
CA GLY A 69 5.43 -4.82 16.15
C GLY A 69 5.73 -4.59 14.67
N SER A 70 4.82 -3.92 13.94
CA SER A 70 4.94 -3.65 12.51
C SER A 70 4.35 -2.29 12.15
N GLY A 71 3.88 -2.09 10.92
CA GLY A 71 3.29 -0.84 10.46
C GLY A 71 2.56 -0.99 9.13
N VAL A 72 2.09 0.14 8.63
CA VAL A 72 1.47 0.27 7.29
C VAL A 72 2.05 1.48 6.56
N ILE A 73 1.96 1.47 5.25
CA ILE A 73 2.30 2.60 4.39
C ILE A 73 0.99 3.10 3.77
N ALA A 74 0.67 4.36 4.02
CA ALA A 74 -0.53 5.02 3.49
C ALA A 74 -0.17 6.42 3.01
N ASP A 75 -0.57 6.77 1.80
CA ASP A 75 -0.32 8.08 1.16
C ASP A 75 1.12 8.60 1.34
N GLY A 76 2.10 7.72 1.09
CA GLY A 76 3.51 8.07 1.23
C GLY A 76 3.96 8.32 2.68
N THR A 77 3.16 7.92 3.65
CA THR A 77 3.46 8.01 5.08
C THR A 77 3.57 6.61 5.67
N VAL A 78 4.58 6.38 6.49
CA VAL A 78 4.74 5.16 7.28
C VAL A 78 4.09 5.38 8.65
N VAL A 79 3.14 4.54 9.03
CA VAL A 79 2.54 4.53 10.37
C VAL A 79 2.92 3.22 11.03
N ALA A 80 3.64 3.28 12.14
CA ALA A 80 4.16 2.14 12.86
C ALA A 80 3.52 1.99 14.24
N GLN A 81 3.38 0.75 14.71
CA GLN A 81 2.97 0.43 16.08
C GLN A 81 4.04 -0.47 16.74
N PRO A 82 5.18 0.08 17.20
CA PRO A 82 6.26 -0.74 17.74
C PRO A 82 5.87 -1.49 19.03
N ALA A 83 4.92 -0.96 19.79
CA ALA A 83 4.31 -1.60 20.94
C ALA A 83 2.81 -1.30 20.97
N ALA A 84 2.03 -2.15 21.59
CA ALA A 84 0.58 -1.98 21.65
C ALA A 84 0.20 -0.60 22.20
N GLY A 85 -0.62 0.15 21.43
CA GLY A 85 -1.06 1.50 21.76
C GLY A 85 -0.02 2.61 21.53
N THR A 86 1.19 2.28 21.09
CA THR A 86 2.23 3.27 20.77
C THR A 86 2.33 3.44 19.25
N PHE A 87 2.00 4.61 18.75
CA PHE A 87 2.03 4.90 17.32
C PHE A 87 3.10 5.92 16.98
N LEU A 88 3.83 5.66 15.91
CA LEU A 88 4.82 6.53 15.31
C LEU A 88 4.48 6.77 13.85
N ALA A 89 4.84 7.93 13.32
CA ALA A 89 4.69 8.21 11.91
C ALA A 89 5.98 8.80 11.34
N PHE A 90 6.25 8.44 10.07
CA PHE A 90 7.41 8.91 9.33
C PHE A 90 6.98 9.29 7.92
N ASP A 91 7.65 10.27 7.36
CA ASP A 91 7.57 10.55 5.93
C ASP A 91 8.16 9.36 5.17
N GLY A 92 7.42 8.83 4.20
CA GLY A 92 7.87 7.68 3.40
C GLY A 92 8.86 8.06 2.29
N THR A 93 9.27 9.32 2.21
CA THR A 93 10.24 9.78 1.24
C THR A 93 11.65 9.40 1.69
N CYS A 94 12.30 8.53 0.91
CA CYS A 94 13.67 8.09 1.18
C CYS A 94 14.65 9.25 1.02
N PRO A 95 15.45 9.60 2.04
CA PRO A 95 16.34 10.76 1.98
C PRO A 95 17.57 10.56 1.07
N HIS A 96 17.74 9.37 0.46
CA HIS A 96 18.79 9.13 -0.52
C HIS A 96 18.54 9.89 -1.84
N GLN A 97 17.38 9.64 -2.48
CA GLN A 97 17.02 10.24 -3.77
C GLN A 97 15.51 10.49 -3.92
N GLY A 98 14.77 10.64 -2.84
CA GLY A 98 13.37 11.02 -2.88
C GLY A 98 12.38 9.92 -3.29
N CYS A 99 12.81 8.65 -3.43
CA CYS A 99 11.91 7.55 -3.71
C CYS A 99 10.96 7.31 -2.53
N VAL A 100 9.71 6.96 -2.82
CA VAL A 100 8.76 6.56 -1.78
C VAL A 100 9.03 5.12 -1.38
N VAL A 101 9.15 4.86 -0.07
CA VAL A 101 9.24 3.51 0.47
C VAL A 101 7.95 2.72 0.17
N SER A 102 8.06 1.42 -0.07
CA SER A 102 6.93 0.65 -0.60
C SER A 102 6.68 -0.69 0.09
N ALA A 103 7.55 -1.12 0.98
CA ALA A 103 7.40 -2.40 1.66
C ALA A 103 7.79 -2.32 3.13
N ILE A 104 7.16 -3.17 3.94
CA ILE A 104 7.51 -3.41 5.33
C ILE A 104 7.81 -4.91 5.48
N GLN A 105 8.93 -5.23 6.07
CA GLN A 105 9.33 -6.59 6.41
C GLN A 105 9.75 -6.65 7.88
N GLY A 106 8.93 -7.29 8.70
CA GLY A 106 9.13 -7.29 10.15
C GLY A 106 9.05 -5.87 10.72
N ASP A 107 10.14 -5.40 11.31
CA ASP A 107 10.30 -4.05 11.87
C ASP A 107 11.09 -3.08 10.97
N LEU A 108 11.26 -3.45 9.68
CA LEU A 108 11.98 -2.66 8.68
C LEU A 108 11.07 -2.13 7.58
N VAL A 109 11.30 -0.88 7.20
CA VAL A 109 10.74 -0.24 6.00
C VAL A 109 11.78 -0.28 4.88
N ILE A 110 11.36 -0.61 3.66
CA ILE A 110 12.25 -0.82 2.52
C ILE A 110 11.98 0.22 1.43
N CYS A 111 13.06 0.86 0.99
CA CYS A 111 13.06 1.69 -0.20
C CYS A 111 13.36 0.82 -1.43
N PRO A 112 12.47 0.79 -2.44
CA PRO A 112 12.59 -0.11 -3.59
C PRO A 112 13.68 0.32 -4.58
N CYS A 113 14.09 1.60 -4.57
CA CYS A 113 15.00 2.12 -5.58
C CYS A 113 16.43 1.60 -5.43
N HIS A 114 16.97 1.65 -4.21
CA HIS A 114 18.38 1.31 -3.97
C HIS A 114 18.56 0.44 -2.71
N GLY A 115 17.47 -0.14 -2.19
CA GLY A 115 17.52 -1.09 -1.08
C GLY A 115 17.84 -0.49 0.30
N SER A 116 17.73 0.82 0.49
CA SER A 116 17.84 1.40 1.85
C SER A 116 16.74 0.86 2.73
N THR A 117 17.08 0.51 3.97
CA THR A 117 16.12 0.04 4.97
C THR A 117 16.15 0.93 6.21
N PHE A 118 14.98 1.07 6.84
CA PHE A 118 14.76 1.95 7.98
C PHE A 118 14.00 1.23 9.07
N SER A 119 14.32 1.53 10.32
CA SER A 119 13.64 0.96 11.49
C SER A 119 12.25 1.58 11.69
N LEU A 120 11.24 0.74 11.93
CA LEU A 120 9.91 1.18 12.34
C LEU A 120 9.86 1.74 13.78
N LYS A 121 10.91 1.51 14.59
CA LYS A 121 10.97 1.94 15.99
C LYS A 121 11.32 3.41 16.15
N ASP A 122 12.10 3.96 15.22
CA ASP A 122 12.63 5.33 15.35
C ASP A 122 12.87 6.03 14.01
N GLY A 123 12.71 5.32 12.88
CA GLY A 123 12.98 5.81 11.53
C GLY A 123 14.45 5.79 11.14
N SER A 124 15.36 5.27 11.97
CA SER A 124 16.79 5.27 11.70
C SER A 124 17.17 4.35 10.53
N VAL A 125 18.26 4.69 9.82
CA VAL A 125 18.82 3.84 8.77
C VAL A 125 19.37 2.56 9.38
N GLN A 126 18.96 1.43 8.81
CA GLN A 126 19.52 0.11 9.15
C GLN A 126 20.48 -0.37 8.06
N GLN A 127 20.18 -0.01 6.80
CA GLN A 127 21.04 -0.29 5.66
C GLN A 127 20.94 0.87 4.65
N GLY A 128 22.10 1.33 4.15
CA GLY A 128 22.21 2.38 3.13
C GLY A 128 21.88 1.90 1.72
N PRO A 129 21.92 2.82 0.73
CA PRO A 129 22.78 4.02 0.65
C PRO A 129 22.26 5.29 1.33
N ALA A 130 21.05 5.33 1.86
CA ALA A 130 20.60 6.48 2.64
C ALA A 130 21.53 6.72 3.85
N GLN A 131 21.87 8.01 4.11
CA GLN A 131 22.72 8.41 5.22
C GLN A 131 21.93 9.01 6.39
N GLN A 132 20.65 9.28 6.18
CA GLN A 132 19.75 9.85 7.15
C GLN A 132 18.50 8.98 7.28
N GLY A 133 17.89 8.96 8.46
CA GLY A 133 16.63 8.27 8.72
C GLY A 133 15.44 8.97 8.04
N LEU A 134 14.29 8.31 8.06
CA LEU A 134 13.04 8.91 7.61
C LEU A 134 12.65 10.07 8.53
N ALA A 135 12.15 11.15 7.94
CA ALA A 135 11.68 12.31 8.70
C ALA A 135 10.47 11.91 9.57
N LYS A 136 10.49 12.30 10.84
CA LYS A 136 9.39 12.03 11.76
C LYS A 136 8.21 12.93 11.48
N ARG A 137 6.99 12.39 11.59
CA ARG A 137 5.73 13.10 11.56
C ARG A 137 5.00 12.93 12.91
N THR A 138 4.10 13.85 13.21
CA THR A 138 3.29 13.73 14.43
C THR A 138 2.19 12.69 14.24
N ALA A 139 2.14 11.68 15.11
CA ALA A 139 1.06 10.71 15.18
C ALA A 139 0.25 10.93 16.46
N THR A 140 -1.06 11.10 16.34
CA THR A 140 -1.96 11.29 17.48
C THR A 140 -3.15 10.34 17.35
N VAL A 141 -3.43 9.56 18.39
CA VAL A 141 -4.61 8.70 18.42
C VAL A 141 -5.84 9.53 18.77
N LYS A 142 -6.87 9.47 17.94
CA LYS A 142 -8.18 10.09 18.16
C LYS A 142 -9.27 9.04 17.95
N GLY A 143 -9.83 8.55 19.06
CA GLY A 143 -10.77 7.44 19.01
C GLY A 143 -10.11 6.18 18.45
N ASP A 144 -10.63 5.68 17.33
CA ASP A 144 -10.14 4.50 16.61
C ASP A 144 -9.21 4.83 15.42
N GLN A 145 -8.78 6.10 15.32
CA GLN A 145 -7.92 6.57 14.24
C GLN A 145 -6.57 7.09 14.75
N VAL A 146 -5.51 6.78 14.01
CA VAL A 146 -4.22 7.46 14.11
C VAL A 146 -4.24 8.62 13.12
N VAL A 147 -4.19 9.84 13.63
CA VAL A 147 -4.14 11.07 12.83
C VAL A 147 -2.69 11.50 12.71
N VAL A 148 -2.20 11.65 11.48
CA VAL A 148 -0.82 12.07 11.17
C VAL A 148 -0.83 13.47 10.55
N SER A 149 0.04 14.33 11.07
CA SER A 149 0.24 15.70 10.59
C SER A 149 1.72 16.04 10.41
#